data_c014177fb6afe0c6402e48569030253d
#
_entry.id   c014177fb6afe0c6402e48569030253d
#
_cell.length_a   1.000
_cell.length_b   1.000
_cell.length_c   1.000
_cell.angle_alpha   90.00
_cell.angle_beta   90.00
_cell.angle_gamma   90.00
#
_symmetry.space_group_name_H-M   'P 1'
#
loop_
_entity.id
_entity.type
_entity.pdbx_description
1 polymer ?
#
loop_
_entity_poly.entity_id
_entity_poly.type
_entity_poly.pdbx_seq_one_letter_code
_entity_poly.pdbx_strand_id
1 'polypeptide(L)'
;TLNLPAAGLAAGKRGTIDVNAHYQTVVPHIYAAGDVVGFPALAATSMEQARVAMVHAFDLKYKTKVAPILPYGIYTIPECSMAGETENGLAQKGVPCIAGVAHYDTNARGQIIGARHGFLKLLFAPDTMKLLGVHAIGEQATELVHTGLVALHAGATADLFIETCFNYPTLGELYKYATYDALGRRAKLRGESQAPFDPAAEK
;
A
#
# COMPACT_ATOMS: atom_id res chain seq x y z
N THR A 1 9.08 -11.96 31.85
CA THR A 1 8.83 -13.18 31.03
C THR A 1 7.39 -13.62 31.19
N LEU A 2 6.72 -14.01 30.11
CA LEU A 2 5.30 -14.43 30.12
C LEU A 2 5.05 -15.79 30.78
N ASN A 3 6.10 -16.51 31.20
CA ASN A 3 6.00 -17.88 31.74
C ASN A 3 5.08 -18.79 30.89
N LEU A 4 5.34 -18.86 29.60
CA LEU A 4 4.55 -19.63 28.63
C LEU A 4 4.31 -21.10 29.03
N PRO A 5 5.27 -21.82 29.63
CA PRO A 5 5.04 -23.19 30.07
C PRO A 5 3.92 -23.34 31.10
N ALA A 6 3.72 -22.38 32.01
CA ALA A 6 2.61 -22.41 32.96
C ALA A 6 1.24 -22.29 32.29
N ALA A 7 1.19 -21.72 31.09
CA ALA A 7 -0.01 -21.62 30.25
C ALA A 7 -0.16 -22.78 29.26
N GLY A 8 0.72 -23.79 29.29
CA GLY A 8 0.73 -24.89 28.34
C GLY A 8 1.23 -24.50 26.94
N LEU A 9 2.01 -23.42 26.85
CA LEU A 9 2.56 -22.88 25.59
C LEU A 9 4.09 -23.01 25.56
N ALA A 10 4.66 -23.01 24.38
CA ALA A 10 6.10 -22.93 24.14
C ALA A 10 6.40 -21.78 23.17
N ALA A 11 7.60 -21.19 23.34
CA ALA A 11 8.08 -20.21 22.39
C ALA A 11 8.60 -20.89 21.12
N GLY A 12 8.28 -20.34 19.95
CA GLY A 12 8.85 -20.74 18.66
C GLY A 12 10.31 -20.33 18.50
N LYS A 13 10.87 -20.60 17.31
CA LYS A 13 12.32 -20.41 17.02
C LYS A 13 12.89 -19.00 17.32
N ARG A 14 12.08 -17.96 17.24
CA ARG A 14 12.49 -16.56 17.49
C ARG A 14 11.80 -15.94 18.70
N GLY A 15 11.32 -16.78 19.63
CA GLY A 15 10.56 -16.31 20.78
C GLY A 15 9.11 -15.94 20.45
N THR A 16 8.62 -16.28 19.26
CA THR A 16 7.23 -16.02 18.85
C THR A 16 6.28 -17.07 19.43
N ILE A 17 5.00 -16.74 19.47
CA ILE A 17 3.92 -17.67 19.83
C ILE A 17 3.23 -18.12 18.54
N ASP A 18 3.18 -19.45 18.33
CA ASP A 18 2.51 -20.03 17.18
C ASP A 18 0.98 -19.95 17.32
N VAL A 19 0.32 -19.54 16.24
CA VAL A 19 -1.13 -19.38 16.17
C VAL A 19 -1.69 -19.93 14.86
N ASN A 20 -2.97 -20.27 14.86
CA ASN A 20 -3.70 -20.64 13.65
C ASN A 20 -4.19 -19.39 12.87
N ALA A 21 -4.94 -19.59 11.80
CA ALA A 21 -5.49 -18.52 10.96
C ALA A 21 -6.42 -17.54 11.70
N HIS A 22 -6.88 -17.89 12.88
CA HIS A 22 -7.74 -17.08 13.75
C HIS A 22 -6.97 -16.45 14.91
N TYR A 23 -5.63 -16.54 14.90
CA TYR A 23 -4.74 -16.06 15.96
C TYR A 23 -4.93 -16.78 17.31
N GLN A 24 -5.55 -17.98 17.30
CA GLN A 24 -5.70 -18.85 18.45
C GLN A 24 -4.45 -19.73 18.58
N THR A 25 -3.97 -19.90 19.80
CA THR A 25 -2.85 -20.80 20.12
C THR A 25 -3.32 -22.27 20.19
N VAL A 26 -2.41 -23.18 20.49
CA VAL A 26 -2.74 -24.59 20.77
C VAL A 26 -3.62 -24.75 22.02
N VAL A 27 -3.65 -23.75 22.90
CA VAL A 27 -4.54 -23.71 24.05
C VAL A 27 -5.81 -22.92 23.66
N PRO A 28 -7.00 -23.56 23.58
CA PRO A 28 -8.17 -23.02 22.89
C PRO A 28 -8.71 -21.68 23.41
N HIS A 29 -8.44 -21.32 24.65
CA HIS A 29 -8.90 -20.06 25.23
C HIS A 29 -7.80 -18.97 25.23
N ILE A 30 -6.62 -19.24 24.64
CA ILE A 30 -5.51 -18.30 24.54
C ILE A 30 -5.30 -17.89 23.08
N TYR A 31 -5.26 -16.59 22.85
CA TYR A 31 -5.00 -15.96 21.57
C TYR A 31 -3.75 -15.10 21.66
N ALA A 32 -3.06 -14.91 20.54
CA ALA A 32 -1.92 -14.01 20.46
C ALA A 32 -1.99 -13.20 19.17
N ALA A 33 -1.64 -11.92 19.24
CA ALA A 33 -1.63 -11.00 18.12
C ALA A 33 -0.50 -9.97 18.26
N GLY A 34 -0.05 -9.40 17.17
CA GLY A 34 1.02 -8.40 17.13
C GLY A 34 2.39 -9.03 17.02
N ASP A 35 3.40 -8.29 17.47
CA ASP A 35 4.82 -8.65 17.33
C ASP A 35 5.16 -10.02 17.90
N VAL A 36 4.42 -10.45 18.91
CA VAL A 36 4.60 -11.75 19.55
C VAL A 36 4.33 -12.94 18.64
N VAL A 37 3.53 -12.77 17.57
CA VAL A 37 3.27 -13.80 16.56
C VAL A 37 4.20 -13.68 15.34
N GLY A 38 5.06 -12.66 15.30
CA GLY A 38 6.05 -12.46 14.26
C GLY A 38 5.66 -11.42 13.22
N PHE A 39 6.28 -11.53 12.05
CA PHE A 39 6.09 -10.58 10.94
C PHE A 39 4.68 -10.67 10.34
N PRO A 40 4.09 -9.51 9.94
CA PRO A 40 4.62 -8.16 10.04
C PRO A 40 4.37 -7.53 11.43
N ALA A 41 5.42 -6.93 12.01
CA ALA A 41 5.40 -6.28 13.31
C ALA A 41 5.00 -4.80 13.19
N LEU A 42 3.72 -4.56 12.94
CA LEU A 42 3.13 -3.24 12.73
C LEU A 42 1.90 -3.07 13.61
N ALA A 43 1.76 -1.91 14.26
CA ALA A 43 0.63 -1.62 15.15
C ALA A 43 -0.73 -1.80 14.44
N ALA A 44 -0.88 -1.29 13.22
CA ALA A 44 -2.11 -1.46 12.42
C ALA A 44 -2.43 -2.93 12.15
N THR A 45 -1.42 -3.73 11.80
CA THR A 45 -1.58 -5.17 11.60
C THR A 45 -1.95 -5.88 12.89
N SER A 46 -1.32 -5.54 14.01
CA SER A 46 -1.64 -6.09 15.33
C SER A 46 -3.10 -5.87 15.72
N MET A 47 -3.62 -4.66 15.46
CA MET A 47 -5.04 -4.35 15.68
C MET A 47 -5.97 -5.18 14.80
N GLU A 48 -5.62 -5.39 13.52
CA GLU A 48 -6.40 -6.23 12.60
C GLU A 48 -6.38 -7.71 13.02
N GLN A 49 -5.23 -8.22 13.45
CA GLN A 49 -5.08 -9.57 14.00
C GLN A 49 -5.95 -9.76 15.25
N ALA A 50 -5.92 -8.80 16.17
CA ALA A 50 -6.73 -8.81 17.38
C ALA A 50 -8.24 -8.80 17.07
N ARG A 51 -8.68 -8.05 16.05
CA ARG A 51 -10.09 -8.07 15.60
C ARG A 51 -10.51 -9.46 15.09
N VAL A 52 -9.65 -10.13 14.31
CA VAL A 52 -9.91 -11.51 13.85
C VAL A 52 -9.98 -12.47 15.04
N ALA A 53 -9.02 -12.36 15.99
CA ALA A 53 -9.00 -13.17 17.19
C ALA A 53 -10.28 -13.03 18.02
N MET A 54 -10.72 -11.79 18.27
CA MET A 54 -11.93 -11.49 19.04
C MET A 54 -13.19 -11.96 18.34
N VAL A 55 -13.29 -11.76 17.02
CA VAL A 55 -14.43 -12.27 16.23
C VAL A 55 -14.54 -13.79 16.30
N HIS A 56 -13.41 -14.50 16.26
CA HIS A 56 -13.39 -15.95 16.43
C HIS A 56 -13.72 -16.37 17.87
N ALA A 57 -13.12 -15.72 18.86
CA ALA A 57 -13.30 -16.08 20.29
C ALA A 57 -14.76 -15.95 20.76
N PHE A 58 -15.52 -15.01 20.20
CA PHE A 58 -16.91 -14.73 20.56
C PHE A 58 -17.93 -15.14 19.49
N ASP A 59 -17.53 -15.99 18.53
CA ASP A 59 -18.37 -16.49 17.43
C ASP A 59 -19.09 -15.39 16.63
N LEU A 60 -18.44 -14.24 16.48
CA LEU A 60 -18.92 -13.15 15.63
C LEU A 60 -18.59 -13.44 14.15
N LYS A 61 -19.23 -12.72 13.19
CA LYS A 61 -19.13 -13.10 11.78
C LYS A 61 -18.59 -11.99 10.87
N TYR A 62 -18.37 -10.77 11.37
CA TYR A 62 -18.10 -9.61 10.53
C TYR A 62 -16.64 -9.48 10.07
N LYS A 63 -15.66 -10.20 10.66
CA LYS A 63 -14.25 -10.15 10.27
C LYS A 63 -13.54 -11.48 10.53
N THR A 64 -13.19 -12.18 9.48
CA THR A 64 -12.62 -13.54 9.57
C THR A 64 -11.15 -13.63 9.14
N LYS A 65 -10.60 -12.57 8.53
CA LYS A 65 -9.21 -12.53 8.06
C LYS A 65 -8.65 -11.11 8.05
N VAL A 66 -7.34 -11.01 8.15
CA VAL A 66 -6.59 -9.77 7.87
C VAL A 66 -6.55 -9.56 6.35
N ALA A 67 -6.56 -8.31 5.92
CA ALA A 67 -6.46 -7.96 4.51
C ALA A 67 -5.12 -8.48 3.90
N PRO A 68 -5.13 -8.93 2.65
CA PRO A 68 -3.93 -9.49 2.01
C PRO A 68 -2.86 -8.43 1.69
N ILE A 69 -3.27 -7.19 1.52
CA ILE A 69 -2.36 -6.06 1.29
C ILE A 69 -2.41 -5.16 2.51
N LEU A 70 -1.25 -4.92 3.11
CA LEU A 70 -1.10 -4.11 4.31
C LEU A 70 -0.28 -2.85 3.99
N PRO A 71 -0.65 -1.69 4.54
CA PRO A 71 0.18 -0.50 4.45
C PRO A 71 1.35 -0.57 5.43
N TYR A 72 2.49 -0.04 5.00
CA TYR A 72 3.66 0.20 5.85
C TYR A 72 3.84 1.70 5.99
N GLY A 73 3.87 2.19 7.22
CA GLY A 73 4.15 3.59 7.55
C GLY A 73 5.38 3.69 8.44
N ILE A 74 6.31 4.56 8.07
CA ILE A 74 7.53 4.87 8.82
C ILE A 74 7.51 6.38 9.09
N TYR A 75 7.40 6.75 10.36
CA TYR A 75 7.20 8.13 10.81
C TYR A 75 8.53 8.86 11.03
N THR A 76 9.40 8.77 10.04
CA THR A 76 10.61 9.58 9.95
C THR A 76 10.31 11.00 9.46
N ILE A 77 11.32 11.84 9.33
CA ILE A 77 11.24 13.18 8.73
C ILE A 77 12.16 13.20 7.50
N PRO A 78 11.59 13.14 6.29
CA PRO A 78 10.17 12.99 5.95
C PRO A 78 9.60 11.58 6.24
N GLU A 79 8.26 11.48 6.31
CA GLU A 79 7.56 10.20 6.40
C GLU A 79 7.79 9.34 5.14
N CYS A 80 7.78 8.01 5.33
CA CYS A 80 7.79 7.05 4.23
C CYS A 80 6.62 6.07 4.39
N SER A 81 5.94 5.78 3.29
CA SER A 81 4.84 4.83 3.33
C SER A 81 4.72 4.06 2.02
N MET A 82 4.23 2.83 2.12
CA MET A 82 3.98 2.00 0.94
C MET A 82 2.85 1.00 1.17
N ALA A 83 2.26 0.53 0.08
CA ALA A 83 1.39 -0.64 0.03
C ALA A 83 1.56 -1.39 -1.30
N GLY A 84 1.32 -2.69 -1.28
CA GLY A 84 1.47 -3.55 -2.45
C GLY A 84 2.92 -3.93 -2.76
N GLU A 85 3.23 -4.08 -4.04
CA GLU A 85 4.53 -4.57 -4.52
C GLU A 85 5.58 -3.46 -4.61
N THR A 86 6.85 -3.86 -4.51
CA THR A 86 8.00 -3.00 -4.83
C THR A 86 8.59 -3.37 -6.19
N GLU A 87 9.32 -2.44 -6.84
CA GLU A 87 10.04 -2.74 -8.10
C GLU A 87 10.99 -3.94 -7.94
N ASN A 88 11.75 -3.96 -6.83
CA ASN A 88 12.66 -5.06 -6.55
C ASN A 88 11.91 -6.39 -6.33
N GLY A 89 10.78 -6.36 -5.61
CA GLY A 89 9.94 -7.54 -5.40
C GLY A 89 9.36 -8.09 -6.70
N LEU A 90 8.88 -7.20 -7.58
CA LEU A 90 8.38 -7.56 -8.90
C LEU A 90 9.49 -8.12 -9.80
N ALA A 91 10.67 -7.50 -9.79
CA ALA A 91 11.82 -7.98 -10.56
C ALA A 91 12.25 -9.38 -10.11
N GLN A 92 12.30 -9.66 -8.81
CA GLN A 92 12.60 -11.00 -8.28
C GLN A 92 11.56 -12.06 -8.68
N LYS A 93 10.30 -11.64 -8.87
CA LYS A 93 9.20 -12.50 -9.35
C LYS A 93 9.16 -12.62 -10.88
N GLY A 94 10.02 -11.91 -11.61
CA GLY A 94 9.99 -11.85 -13.07
C GLY A 94 8.76 -11.12 -13.63
N VAL A 95 8.10 -10.28 -12.82
CA VAL A 95 6.90 -9.54 -13.21
C VAL A 95 7.29 -8.14 -13.67
N PRO A 96 7.05 -7.78 -14.95
CA PRO A 96 7.35 -6.45 -15.44
C PRO A 96 6.42 -5.40 -14.83
N CYS A 97 6.94 -4.19 -14.62
CA CYS A 97 6.13 -3.05 -14.17
C CYS A 97 6.58 -1.75 -14.83
N ILE A 98 5.68 -0.80 -14.86
CA ILE A 98 5.94 0.59 -15.23
C ILE A 98 5.76 1.44 -13.98
N ALA A 99 6.78 2.23 -13.63
CA ALA A 99 6.69 3.19 -12.56
C ALA A 99 6.29 4.56 -13.11
N GLY A 100 5.33 5.20 -12.46
CA GLY A 100 5.03 6.61 -12.66
C GLY A 100 5.27 7.40 -11.38
N VAL A 101 5.81 8.60 -11.49
CA VAL A 101 6.22 9.43 -10.35
C VAL A 101 5.67 10.84 -10.48
N ALA A 102 5.15 11.37 -9.37
CA ALA A 102 4.79 12.78 -9.23
C ALA A 102 5.50 13.37 -8.00
N HIS A 103 6.08 14.55 -8.16
CA HIS A 103 6.88 15.20 -7.13
C HIS A 103 6.08 16.27 -6.39
N TYR A 104 6.41 16.50 -5.11
CA TYR A 104 5.73 17.49 -4.27
C TYR A 104 6.02 18.94 -4.72
N ASP A 105 7.21 19.21 -5.21
CA ASP A 105 7.63 20.53 -5.68
C ASP A 105 6.85 21.02 -6.93
N THR A 106 6.29 20.10 -7.70
CA THR A 106 5.41 20.39 -8.84
C THR A 106 3.91 20.34 -8.50
N ASN A 107 3.56 19.94 -7.27
CA ASN A 107 2.19 19.88 -6.81
C ASN A 107 1.81 21.18 -6.07
N ALA A 108 0.65 21.77 -6.38
CA ALA A 108 0.22 23.02 -5.78
C ALA A 108 0.14 22.96 -4.24
N ARG A 109 -0.36 21.89 -3.65
CA ARG A 109 -0.41 21.72 -2.20
C ARG A 109 0.99 21.58 -1.61
N GLY A 110 1.87 20.81 -2.26
CA GLY A 110 3.27 20.68 -1.87
C GLY A 110 3.97 22.03 -1.78
N GLN A 111 3.75 22.89 -2.78
CA GLN A 111 4.29 24.26 -2.78
C GLN A 111 3.73 25.13 -1.65
N ILE A 112 2.40 25.08 -1.43
CA ILE A 112 1.73 25.86 -0.37
C ILE A 112 2.24 25.50 1.03
N ILE A 113 2.48 24.23 1.32
CA ILE A 113 2.97 23.78 2.62
C ILE A 113 4.50 23.81 2.73
N GLY A 114 5.20 24.22 1.68
CA GLY A 114 6.66 24.28 1.65
C GLY A 114 7.34 22.90 1.57
N ALA A 115 6.62 21.84 1.27
CA ALA A 115 7.15 20.48 1.11
C ALA A 115 7.84 20.33 -0.25
N ARG A 116 9.12 20.71 -0.32
CA ARG A 116 9.90 20.70 -1.56
C ARG A 116 10.49 19.34 -1.90
N HIS A 117 10.54 18.44 -0.93
CA HIS A 117 11.14 17.11 -1.06
C HIS A 117 10.07 16.05 -0.81
N GLY A 118 9.90 15.18 -1.77
CA GLY A 118 8.93 14.10 -1.67
C GLY A 118 8.37 13.72 -3.03
N PHE A 119 7.77 12.56 -3.09
CA PHE A 119 7.12 12.06 -4.29
C PHE A 119 6.07 11.02 -3.94
N LEU A 120 5.14 10.82 -4.86
CA LEU A 120 4.29 9.63 -4.96
C LEU A 120 4.74 8.83 -6.18
N LYS A 121 5.00 7.54 -5.99
CA LYS A 121 5.32 6.58 -7.05
C LYS A 121 4.27 5.49 -7.10
N LEU A 122 3.74 5.23 -8.30
CA LEU A 122 2.78 4.18 -8.59
C LEU A 122 3.43 3.14 -9.51
N LEU A 123 3.20 1.87 -9.25
CA LEU A 123 3.65 0.77 -10.10
C LEU A 123 2.45 0.15 -10.79
N PHE A 124 2.53 -0.01 -12.10
CA PHE A 124 1.47 -0.57 -12.93
C PHE A 124 1.96 -1.76 -13.75
N ALA A 125 1.08 -2.72 -14.00
CA ALA A 125 1.30 -3.78 -14.98
C ALA A 125 1.31 -3.18 -16.40
N PRO A 126 2.33 -3.43 -17.26
CA PRO A 126 2.47 -2.77 -18.56
C PRO A 126 1.29 -2.99 -19.51
N ASP A 127 0.68 -4.17 -19.50
CA ASP A 127 -0.37 -4.53 -20.44
C ASP A 127 -1.74 -3.96 -20.04
N THR A 128 -2.13 -4.16 -18.77
CA THR A 128 -3.46 -3.83 -18.28
C THR A 128 -3.52 -2.50 -17.55
N MET A 129 -2.38 -1.89 -17.23
CA MET A 129 -2.28 -0.73 -16.34
C MET A 129 -2.94 -0.97 -14.97
N LYS A 130 -3.03 -2.23 -14.53
CA LYS A 130 -3.47 -2.57 -13.18
C LYS A 130 -2.46 -2.06 -12.15
N LEU A 131 -2.92 -1.40 -11.09
CA LEU A 131 -2.08 -0.95 -10.00
C LEU A 131 -1.48 -2.14 -9.26
N LEU A 132 -0.17 -2.14 -9.05
CA LEU A 132 0.59 -3.19 -8.36
C LEU A 132 1.18 -2.72 -7.04
N GLY A 133 1.50 -1.44 -6.93
CA GLY A 133 2.10 -0.88 -5.72
C GLY A 133 2.01 0.64 -5.67
N VAL A 134 2.03 1.17 -4.46
CA VAL A 134 2.05 2.60 -4.18
C VAL A 134 3.13 2.89 -3.13
N HIS A 135 3.91 3.93 -3.37
CA HIS A 135 5.01 4.36 -2.50
C HIS A 135 4.97 5.87 -2.37
N ALA A 136 5.07 6.37 -1.17
CA ALA A 136 5.12 7.80 -0.89
C ALA A 136 6.26 8.12 0.08
N ILE A 137 6.93 9.21 -0.15
CA ILE A 137 7.88 9.81 0.78
C ILE A 137 7.64 11.31 0.79
N GLY A 138 7.53 11.90 1.96
CA GLY A 138 7.26 13.32 2.14
C GLY A 138 6.26 13.59 3.23
N GLU A 139 5.84 14.84 3.36
CA GLU A 139 4.82 15.27 4.31
C GLU A 139 3.51 14.50 4.08
N GLN A 140 2.93 13.96 5.15
CA GLN A 140 1.68 13.18 5.11
C GLN A 140 1.73 11.92 4.20
N ALA A 141 2.89 11.34 3.96
CA ALA A 141 3.02 10.14 3.12
C ALA A 141 2.21 8.96 3.69
N THR A 142 2.10 8.85 5.01
CA THR A 142 1.33 7.81 5.72
C THR A 142 -0.18 7.96 5.55
N GLU A 143 -0.68 9.17 5.33
CA GLU A 143 -2.08 9.43 4.99
C GLU A 143 -2.31 9.26 3.49
N LEU A 144 -1.40 9.79 2.68
CA LEU A 144 -1.50 9.75 1.22
C LEU A 144 -1.60 8.32 0.67
N VAL A 145 -0.88 7.37 1.24
CA VAL A 145 -0.85 5.97 0.78
C VAL A 145 -2.22 5.28 0.78
N HIS A 146 -3.16 5.70 1.62
CA HIS A 146 -4.45 5.03 1.79
C HIS A 146 -5.33 5.05 0.54
N THR A 147 -5.28 6.11 -0.27
CA THR A 147 -5.97 6.14 -1.57
C THR A 147 -5.48 5.00 -2.47
N GLY A 148 -4.16 4.81 -2.56
CA GLY A 148 -3.59 3.72 -3.33
C GLY A 148 -3.86 2.33 -2.72
N LEU A 149 -3.86 2.22 -1.40
CA LEU A 149 -4.21 0.97 -0.71
C LEU A 149 -5.64 0.52 -1.06
N VAL A 150 -6.61 1.44 -1.01
CA VAL A 150 -8.00 1.14 -1.38
C VAL A 150 -8.10 0.76 -2.86
N ALA A 151 -7.40 1.48 -3.74
CA ALA A 151 -7.34 1.16 -5.16
C ALA A 151 -6.70 -0.23 -5.43
N LEU A 152 -5.63 -0.60 -4.70
CA LEU A 152 -5.03 -1.95 -4.76
C LEU A 152 -6.02 -3.04 -4.37
N HIS A 153 -6.77 -2.85 -3.27
CA HIS A 153 -7.81 -3.80 -2.84
C HIS A 153 -8.95 -3.93 -3.86
N ALA A 154 -9.30 -2.83 -4.53
CA ALA A 154 -10.31 -2.82 -5.60
C ALA A 154 -9.79 -3.43 -6.93
N GLY A 155 -8.50 -3.74 -7.03
CA GLY A 155 -7.90 -4.20 -8.27
C GLY A 155 -7.92 -3.15 -9.40
N ALA A 156 -7.86 -1.88 -9.03
CA ALA A 156 -8.02 -0.74 -9.92
C ALA A 156 -6.91 -0.67 -11.00
N THR A 157 -7.25 -0.04 -12.12
CA THR A 157 -6.34 0.34 -13.20
C THR A 157 -6.01 1.84 -13.15
N ALA A 158 -5.12 2.27 -14.03
CA ALA A 158 -4.77 3.67 -14.22
C ALA A 158 -6.01 4.58 -14.43
N ASP A 159 -7.04 4.06 -15.10
CA ASP A 159 -8.26 4.82 -15.42
C ASP A 159 -8.94 5.38 -14.18
N LEU A 160 -8.90 4.64 -13.06
CA LEU A 160 -9.44 5.14 -11.79
C LEU A 160 -8.88 6.52 -11.43
N PHE A 161 -7.56 6.70 -11.54
CA PHE A 161 -6.92 7.95 -11.15
C PHE A 161 -7.07 9.05 -12.21
N ILE A 162 -7.15 8.66 -13.48
CA ILE A 162 -7.35 9.62 -14.58
C ILE A 162 -8.76 10.22 -14.54
N GLU A 163 -9.78 9.39 -14.34
CA GLU A 163 -11.18 9.81 -14.35
C GLU A 163 -11.63 10.45 -13.03
N THR A 164 -10.96 10.11 -11.90
CA THR A 164 -11.29 10.70 -10.61
C THR A 164 -11.02 12.20 -10.59
N CYS A 165 -12.01 12.99 -10.18
CA CYS A 165 -11.83 14.40 -9.85
C CYS A 165 -11.30 14.54 -8.43
N PHE A 166 -10.04 14.90 -8.27
CA PHE A 166 -9.43 15.20 -6.98
C PHE A 166 -9.71 16.66 -6.58
N ASN A 167 -9.87 16.90 -5.28
CA ASN A 167 -9.93 18.27 -4.77
C ASN A 167 -8.62 19.01 -5.03
N TYR A 168 -8.71 20.29 -5.38
CA TYR A 168 -7.57 21.16 -5.63
C TYR A 168 -7.55 22.34 -4.64
N PRO A 169 -6.40 22.71 -4.03
CA PRO A 169 -5.10 22.04 -4.08
C PRO A 169 -4.96 20.94 -3.02
N THR A 170 -4.57 19.72 -3.40
CA THR A 170 -4.35 18.60 -2.46
C THR A 170 -3.13 17.78 -2.87
N LEU A 171 -2.55 17.03 -1.91
CA LEU A 171 -1.53 16.01 -2.24
C LEU A 171 -2.14 14.81 -2.98
N GLY A 172 -3.46 14.59 -2.84
CA GLY A 172 -4.18 13.54 -3.57
C GLY A 172 -4.07 13.63 -5.09
N GLU A 173 -3.90 14.84 -5.64
CA GLU A 173 -3.69 15.03 -7.08
C GLU A 173 -2.41 14.36 -7.61
N LEU A 174 -1.43 14.08 -6.74
CA LEU A 174 -0.22 13.35 -7.13
C LEU A 174 -0.55 11.99 -7.75
N TYR A 175 -1.66 11.35 -7.37
CA TYR A 175 -2.10 10.09 -7.99
C TYR A 175 -2.36 10.25 -9.48
N LYS A 176 -3.05 11.31 -9.90
CA LYS A 176 -3.31 11.61 -11.30
C LYS A 176 -2.01 11.87 -12.07
N TYR A 177 -1.13 12.72 -11.54
CA TYR A 177 0.11 13.08 -12.23
C TYR A 177 1.12 11.93 -12.29
N ALA A 178 1.23 11.11 -11.24
CA ALA A 178 2.03 9.88 -11.28
C ALA A 178 1.48 8.89 -12.32
N THR A 179 0.16 8.83 -12.49
CA THR A 179 -0.46 7.99 -13.52
C THR A 179 -0.18 8.51 -14.92
N TYR A 180 -0.24 9.83 -15.16
CA TYR A 180 0.16 10.42 -16.45
C TYR A 180 1.62 10.15 -16.79
N ASP A 181 2.55 10.24 -15.82
CA ASP A 181 3.96 9.87 -16.05
C ASP A 181 4.09 8.39 -16.44
N ALA A 182 3.37 7.48 -15.77
CA ALA A 182 3.37 6.06 -16.13
C ALA A 182 2.85 5.81 -17.55
N LEU A 183 1.77 6.48 -17.95
CA LEU A 183 1.21 6.38 -19.30
C LEU A 183 2.20 6.90 -20.36
N GLY A 184 2.86 8.01 -20.10
CA GLY A 184 3.91 8.54 -20.98
C GLY A 184 5.09 7.58 -21.14
N ARG A 185 5.53 6.94 -20.06
CA ARG A 185 6.58 5.92 -20.10
C ARG A 185 6.14 4.69 -20.86
N ARG A 186 4.90 4.23 -20.68
CA ARG A 186 4.32 3.12 -21.43
C ARG A 186 4.30 3.38 -22.92
N ALA A 187 3.85 4.55 -23.34
CA ALA A 187 3.82 4.95 -24.74
C ALA A 187 5.22 4.90 -25.38
N LYS A 188 6.23 5.42 -24.67
CA LYS A 188 7.63 5.35 -25.13
C LYS A 188 8.13 3.90 -25.30
N LEU A 189 7.81 3.02 -24.34
CA LEU A 189 8.23 1.61 -24.42
C LEU A 189 7.56 0.87 -25.60
N ARG A 190 6.36 1.28 -25.99
CA ARG A 190 5.64 0.70 -27.13
C ARG A 190 6.01 1.31 -28.47
N GLY A 191 6.89 2.32 -28.49
CA GLY A 191 7.21 3.06 -29.70
C GLY A 191 6.04 3.90 -30.22
N GLU A 192 5.02 4.13 -29.38
CA GLU A 192 3.90 5.00 -29.71
C GLU A 192 4.43 6.44 -29.66
N SER A 193 4.68 7.03 -30.85
CA SER A 193 4.97 8.45 -30.98
C SER A 193 3.76 9.22 -30.43
N GLN A 194 3.99 10.18 -29.55
CA GLN A 194 2.97 11.21 -29.32
C GLN A 194 2.78 11.93 -30.66
N ALA A 195 1.71 11.60 -31.38
CA ALA A 195 1.30 12.41 -32.50
C ALA A 195 1.18 13.85 -31.99
N PRO A 196 1.79 14.85 -32.65
CA PRO A 196 1.59 16.23 -32.24
C PRO A 196 0.08 16.52 -32.22
N PHE A 197 -0.36 17.20 -31.18
CA PHE A 197 -1.76 17.64 -31.05
C PHE A 197 -2.15 18.37 -32.33
N ASP A 198 -3.08 17.80 -33.10
CA ASP A 198 -3.66 18.44 -34.27
C ASP A 198 -4.94 19.15 -33.86
N PRO A 199 -4.93 20.48 -33.71
CA PRO A 199 -6.11 21.23 -33.33
C PRO A 199 -7.20 21.22 -34.43
N ALA A 200 -6.96 20.65 -35.58
CA ALA A 200 -7.92 20.53 -36.68
C ALA A 200 -8.73 19.22 -36.68
N ALA A 201 -8.38 18.25 -35.85
CA ALA A 201 -9.04 16.95 -35.80
C ALA A 201 -10.38 16.95 -35.00
N GLU A 202 -10.74 18.05 -34.35
CA GLU A 202 -12.03 18.24 -33.62
C GLU A 202 -12.99 19.17 -34.38
N LYS A 203 -13.28 18.91 -35.65
CA LYS A 203 -14.37 19.57 -36.37
C LYS A 203 -15.34 18.57 -36.96
#